data_850a1028ecf05465af344fd91e29b6ee
#
_entry.id   850a1028ecf05465af344fd91e29b6ee
#
_cell.length_a   1.000
_cell.length_b   1.000
_cell.length_c   1.000
_cell.angle_alpha   90.00
_cell.angle_beta   90.00
_cell.angle_gamma   90.00
#
_symmetry.space_group_name_H-M   'P 1'
#
loop_
_entity.id
_entity.type
_entity.pdbx_description
1 polymer ?
#
loop_
_entity_poly.entity_id
_entity_poly.type
_entity_poly.pdbx_seq_one_letter_code
_entity_poly.pdbx_strand_id
1 'polypeptide(L)'
;SDAGKAGVLSTIILIGTYLLVTISVVFYLGKSGFYPVGESGLVMVDMSGVVLGPLSFLILVAVAISALASTQSTMVPGSRAFLSMARKGALPAKLGLTHPRFKSPWVSLALLGGVAAGWYVFISSVSETAMLDTLSSLGILVAFYYSITGVACVVYYRKHVTASVKGFLLVGVGPVLGSVGLAFMLVVGIRS
;
A
#
# COMPACT_ATOMS: atom_id res chain seq x y z
N SER A 1 -21.92 3.80 10.77
CA SER A 1 -22.00 2.45 10.19
C SER A 1 -20.83 1.62 10.70
N ASP A 2 -21.05 0.33 10.93
CA ASP A 2 -20.04 -0.59 11.50
C ASP A 2 -18.80 -0.72 10.59
N ALA A 3 -18.99 -0.61 9.27
CA ALA A 3 -17.90 -0.56 8.31
C ALA A 3 -16.92 0.61 8.54
N GLY A 4 -17.43 1.80 8.87
CA GLY A 4 -16.58 2.95 9.19
C GLY A 4 -15.78 2.77 10.48
N LYS A 5 -16.40 2.19 11.52
CA LYS A 5 -15.72 1.88 12.78
C LYS A 5 -14.65 0.81 12.58
N ALA A 6 -14.94 -0.24 11.82
CA ALA A 6 -13.98 -1.29 11.47
C ALA A 6 -12.77 -0.71 10.70
N GLY A 7 -13.01 0.20 9.74
CA GLY A 7 -11.93 0.87 9.01
C GLY A 7 -11.02 1.71 9.91
N VAL A 8 -11.60 2.50 10.81
CA VAL A 8 -10.79 3.30 11.77
C VAL A 8 -10.02 2.39 12.72
N LEU A 9 -10.65 1.36 13.27
CA LEU A 9 -10.00 0.43 14.19
C LEU A 9 -8.83 -0.31 13.53
N SER A 10 -9.02 -0.82 12.31
CA SER A 10 -7.97 -1.50 11.55
C SER A 10 -6.79 -0.56 11.27
N THR A 11 -7.05 0.69 10.94
CA THR A 11 -6.00 1.70 10.71
C THR A 11 -5.21 1.98 11.98
N ILE A 12 -5.88 2.14 13.13
CA ILE A 12 -5.21 2.37 14.42
C ILE A 12 -4.31 1.17 14.80
N ILE A 13 -4.83 -0.06 14.66
CA ILE A 13 -4.06 -1.27 14.92
C ILE A 13 -2.83 -1.34 14.01
N LEU A 14 -3.00 -1.03 12.72
CA LEU A 14 -1.93 -1.07 11.73
C LEU A 14 -0.84 -0.04 12.05
N ILE A 15 -1.20 1.20 12.36
CA ILE A 15 -0.26 2.25 12.78
C ILE A 15 0.47 1.83 14.06
N GLY A 16 -0.25 1.32 15.06
CA GLY A 16 0.34 0.84 16.31
C GLY A 16 1.36 -0.28 16.08
N THR A 17 1.02 -1.24 15.22
CA THR A 17 1.92 -2.33 14.85
C THR A 17 3.17 -1.82 14.13
N TYR A 18 3.03 -0.92 13.17
CA TYR A 18 4.18 -0.34 12.47
C TYR A 18 5.09 0.46 13.39
N LEU A 19 4.53 1.29 14.26
CA LEU A 19 5.32 2.04 15.24
C LEU A 19 6.07 1.11 16.17
N LEU A 20 5.41 0.08 16.70
CA LEU A 20 6.03 -0.88 17.61
C LEU A 20 7.18 -1.63 16.94
N VAL A 21 6.96 -2.13 15.73
CA VAL A 21 8.01 -2.83 14.95
C VAL A 21 9.17 -1.88 14.64
N THR A 22 8.88 -0.66 14.17
CA THR A 22 9.93 0.32 13.84
C THR A 22 10.76 0.68 15.07
N ILE A 23 10.11 0.97 16.19
CA ILE A 23 10.81 1.27 17.45
C ILE A 23 11.66 0.08 17.89
N SER A 24 11.13 -1.13 17.84
CA SER A 24 11.87 -2.35 18.21
C SER A 24 13.11 -2.56 17.35
N VAL A 25 12.98 -2.37 16.03
CA VAL A 25 14.09 -2.46 15.07
C VAL A 25 15.15 -1.40 15.35
N VAL A 26 14.76 -0.15 15.54
CA VAL A 26 15.67 0.95 15.83
C VAL A 26 16.42 0.74 17.15
N PHE A 27 15.72 0.31 18.20
CA PHE A 27 16.35 -0.01 19.48
C PHE A 27 17.34 -1.17 19.39
N TYR A 28 16.98 -2.20 18.65
CA TYR A 28 17.84 -3.36 18.46
C TYR A 28 19.11 -3.00 17.68
N LEU A 29 18.96 -2.30 16.55
CA LEU A 29 20.08 -1.88 15.68
C LEU A 29 20.96 -0.84 16.37
N GLY A 30 20.39 0.11 17.12
CA GLY A 30 21.14 1.10 17.87
C GLY A 30 22.04 0.51 18.95
N LYS A 31 21.69 -0.67 19.50
CA LYS A 31 22.44 -1.36 20.55
C LYS A 31 23.52 -2.30 20.00
N SER A 32 23.34 -2.87 18.81
CA SER A 32 24.21 -3.91 18.24
C SER A 32 25.12 -3.44 17.10
N GLY A 33 25.12 -2.16 16.75
CA GLY A 33 25.88 -1.62 15.62
C GLY A 33 25.15 -1.83 14.28
N PHE A 34 24.76 -0.73 13.69
CA PHE A 34 23.86 -0.64 12.52
C PHE A 34 24.42 -1.23 11.21
N TYR A 35 25.70 -1.51 11.12
CA TYR A 35 26.38 -1.66 9.84
C TYR A 35 26.29 -3.01 9.11
N PRO A 36 26.17 -4.19 9.73
CA PRO A 36 26.08 -5.44 8.94
C PRO A 36 24.68 -5.81 8.50
N VAL A 37 23.63 -5.23 9.09
CA VAL A 37 22.22 -5.64 8.87
C VAL A 37 21.53 -4.84 7.74
N GLY A 38 22.13 -3.75 7.29
CA GLY A 38 21.54 -2.87 6.25
C GLY A 38 22.07 -3.08 4.85
N GLU A 39 23.15 -3.83 4.67
CA GLU A 39 23.78 -4.00 3.35
C GLU A 39 22.99 -4.90 2.39
N SER A 40 22.21 -5.84 2.90
CA SER A 40 21.38 -6.74 2.09
C SER A 40 20.07 -6.10 1.58
N GLY A 41 19.68 -4.94 2.12
CA GLY A 41 18.37 -4.32 1.86
C GLY A 41 17.17 -5.08 2.47
N LEU A 42 17.42 -6.21 3.14
CA LEU A 42 16.40 -7.09 3.72
C LEU A 42 16.51 -7.15 5.26
N VAL A 43 16.49 -6.00 5.91
CA VAL A 43 16.69 -5.83 7.36
C VAL A 43 15.91 -6.84 8.21
N MET A 44 14.66 -7.13 7.85
CA MET A 44 13.83 -8.09 8.57
C MET A 44 14.34 -9.53 8.44
N VAL A 45 14.90 -9.90 7.29
CA VAL A 45 15.45 -11.24 7.07
C VAL A 45 16.75 -11.40 7.83
N ASP A 46 17.63 -10.40 7.77
CA ASP A 46 18.91 -10.42 8.47
C ASP A 46 18.72 -10.48 10.00
N MET A 47 17.78 -9.65 10.53
CA MET A 47 17.41 -9.72 11.94
C MET A 47 16.79 -11.07 12.34
N SER A 48 16.06 -11.72 11.44
CA SER A 48 15.40 -12.97 11.75
C SER A 48 16.38 -14.08 12.10
N GLY A 49 17.53 -14.12 11.42
CA GLY A 49 18.60 -15.07 11.69
C GLY A 49 19.17 -14.92 13.10
N VAL A 50 19.33 -13.67 13.55
CA VAL A 50 19.88 -13.36 14.88
C VAL A 50 18.85 -13.56 16.00
N VAL A 51 17.59 -13.18 15.79
CA VAL A 51 16.54 -13.21 16.82
C VAL A 51 15.88 -14.58 16.92
N LEU A 52 15.58 -15.23 15.81
CA LEU A 52 14.83 -16.48 15.71
C LEU A 52 15.73 -17.71 15.46
N GLY A 53 17.00 -17.51 15.09
CA GLY A 53 17.90 -18.61 14.79
C GLY A 53 17.32 -19.59 13.75
N PRO A 54 17.19 -20.90 14.08
CA PRO A 54 16.65 -21.90 13.17
C PRO A 54 15.23 -21.65 12.68
N LEU A 55 14.45 -20.82 13.40
CA LEU A 55 13.07 -20.48 13.05
C LEU A 55 12.95 -19.27 12.11
N SER A 56 14.07 -18.72 11.63
CA SER A 56 14.10 -17.58 10.69
C SER A 56 13.26 -17.81 9.42
N PHE A 57 13.13 -19.07 8.97
CA PHE A 57 12.29 -19.43 7.83
C PHE A 57 10.82 -19.02 8.00
N LEU A 58 10.31 -18.91 9.24
CA LEU A 58 8.95 -18.46 9.50
C LEU A 58 8.70 -17.03 9.04
N ILE A 59 9.72 -16.16 9.12
CA ILE A 59 9.61 -14.79 8.59
C ILE A 59 9.49 -14.81 7.07
N LEU A 60 10.25 -15.65 6.38
CA LEU A 60 10.14 -15.79 4.93
C LEU A 60 8.74 -16.28 4.52
N VAL A 61 8.20 -17.26 5.23
CA VAL A 61 6.83 -17.75 5.02
C VAL A 61 5.80 -16.65 5.29
N ALA A 62 5.95 -15.90 6.38
CA ALA A 62 5.07 -14.79 6.72
C ALA A 62 5.11 -13.69 5.66
N VAL A 63 6.29 -13.33 5.17
CA VAL A 63 6.46 -12.36 4.07
C VAL A 63 5.80 -12.85 2.79
N ALA A 64 5.98 -14.13 2.43
CA ALA A 64 5.35 -14.71 1.25
C ALA A 64 3.81 -14.69 1.34
N ILE A 65 3.25 -15.07 2.49
CA ILE A 65 1.80 -15.02 2.73
C ILE A 65 1.29 -13.58 2.68
N SER A 66 2.01 -12.64 3.28
CA SER A 66 1.68 -11.22 3.25
C SER A 66 1.69 -10.65 1.83
N ALA A 67 2.69 -11.02 1.02
CA ALA A 67 2.78 -10.61 -0.39
C ALA A 67 1.59 -11.15 -1.20
N LEU A 68 1.21 -12.41 -1.01
CA LEU A 68 0.04 -13.01 -1.65
C LEU A 68 -1.25 -12.30 -1.25
N ALA A 69 -1.44 -12.03 0.05
CA ALA A 69 -2.63 -11.33 0.55
C ALA A 69 -2.71 -9.90 0.01
N SER A 70 -1.59 -9.19 -0.03
CA SER A 70 -1.49 -7.83 -0.60
C SER A 70 -1.82 -7.82 -2.09
N THR A 71 -1.28 -8.77 -2.85
CA THR A 71 -1.60 -8.92 -4.27
C THR A 71 -3.08 -9.14 -4.51
N GLN A 72 -3.72 -10.02 -3.75
CA GLN A 72 -5.17 -10.26 -3.86
C GLN A 72 -5.99 -9.02 -3.53
N SER A 73 -5.63 -8.31 -2.45
CA SER A 73 -6.35 -7.10 -2.02
C SER A 73 -6.27 -5.96 -3.03
N THR A 74 -5.27 -5.94 -3.89
CA THR A 74 -5.08 -4.94 -4.96
C THR A 74 -5.73 -5.39 -6.27
N MET A 75 -5.54 -6.65 -6.66
CA MET A 75 -6.04 -7.18 -7.94
C MET A 75 -7.56 -7.31 -8.00
N VAL A 76 -8.21 -7.68 -6.88
CA VAL A 76 -9.67 -7.89 -6.86
C VAL A 76 -10.43 -6.58 -7.09
N PRO A 77 -10.17 -5.46 -6.39
CA PRO A 77 -10.81 -4.19 -6.69
C PRO A 77 -10.49 -3.67 -8.10
N GLY A 78 -9.22 -3.79 -8.55
CA GLY A 78 -8.79 -3.39 -9.89
C GLY A 78 -9.55 -4.12 -10.99
N SER A 79 -9.70 -5.44 -10.88
CA SER A 79 -10.46 -6.23 -11.85
C SER A 79 -11.96 -5.89 -11.89
N ARG A 80 -12.54 -5.53 -10.74
CA ARG A 80 -13.94 -5.07 -10.66
C ARG A 80 -14.10 -3.68 -11.28
N ALA A 81 -13.13 -2.80 -11.15
CA ALA A 81 -13.12 -1.52 -11.83
C ALA A 81 -13.11 -1.70 -13.35
N PHE A 82 -12.24 -2.55 -13.89
CA PHE A 82 -12.21 -2.87 -15.32
C PHE A 82 -13.52 -3.50 -15.80
N LEU A 83 -14.09 -4.43 -15.04
CA LEU A 83 -15.40 -5.00 -15.31
C LEU A 83 -16.49 -3.89 -15.42
N SER A 84 -16.51 -2.97 -14.47
CA SER A 84 -17.47 -1.86 -14.46
C SER A 84 -17.29 -0.92 -15.65
N MET A 85 -16.05 -0.58 -16.00
CA MET A 85 -15.71 0.27 -17.14
C MET A 85 -16.09 -0.41 -18.47
N ALA A 86 -15.82 -1.71 -18.61
CA ALA A 86 -16.17 -2.49 -19.79
C ALA A 86 -17.71 -2.57 -19.97
N ARG A 87 -18.47 -2.76 -18.89
CA ARG A 87 -19.94 -2.77 -18.93
C ARG A 87 -20.54 -1.43 -19.29
N LYS A 88 -19.83 -0.33 -19.01
CA LYS A 88 -20.23 1.04 -19.41
C LYS A 88 -19.72 1.44 -20.81
N GLY A 89 -19.08 0.54 -21.54
CA GLY A 89 -18.56 0.81 -22.88
C GLY A 89 -17.24 1.61 -22.92
N ALA A 90 -16.62 1.90 -21.76
CA ALA A 90 -15.35 2.62 -21.68
C ALA A 90 -14.14 1.73 -22.00
N LEU A 91 -14.30 0.40 -21.92
CA LEU A 91 -13.27 -0.60 -22.23
C LEU A 91 -13.86 -1.71 -23.12
N PRO A 92 -13.01 -2.50 -23.81
CA PRO A 92 -13.47 -3.60 -24.65
C PRO A 92 -14.40 -4.55 -23.88
N ALA A 93 -15.51 -4.95 -24.50
CA ALA A 93 -16.54 -5.77 -23.90
C ALA A 93 -16.04 -7.11 -23.34
N LYS A 94 -14.94 -7.64 -23.88
CA LYS A 94 -14.29 -8.88 -23.38
C LYS A 94 -13.86 -8.77 -21.92
N LEU A 95 -13.46 -7.59 -21.44
CA LEU A 95 -13.11 -7.35 -20.04
C LEU A 95 -14.33 -7.34 -19.10
N GLY A 96 -15.54 -7.24 -19.66
CA GLY A 96 -16.81 -7.35 -18.96
C GLY A 96 -17.27 -8.78 -18.70
N LEU A 97 -16.53 -9.79 -19.15
CA LEU A 97 -16.89 -11.20 -18.98
C LEU A 97 -16.61 -11.69 -17.56
N THR A 98 -17.59 -12.36 -16.98
CA THR A 98 -17.47 -13.03 -15.70
C THR A 98 -17.44 -14.54 -15.87
N HIS A 99 -16.68 -15.24 -15.04
CA HIS A 99 -16.60 -16.69 -15.07
C HIS A 99 -17.98 -17.29 -14.68
N PRO A 100 -18.51 -18.28 -15.46
CA PRO A 100 -19.86 -18.81 -15.23
C PRO A 100 -20.03 -19.39 -13.82
N ARG A 101 -19.05 -20.12 -13.32
CA ARG A 101 -19.08 -20.82 -12.02
C ARG A 101 -18.72 -19.90 -10.86
N PHE A 102 -17.60 -19.15 -10.97
CA PHE A 102 -17.06 -18.38 -9.85
C PHE A 102 -17.55 -16.93 -9.80
N LYS A 103 -18.32 -16.48 -10.81
CA LYS A 103 -18.85 -15.10 -10.93
C LYS A 103 -17.78 -14.00 -10.79
N SER A 104 -16.52 -14.35 -10.96
CA SER A 104 -15.37 -13.43 -10.91
C SER A 104 -15.02 -12.89 -12.30
N PRO A 105 -14.48 -11.66 -12.43
CA PRO A 105 -14.06 -11.06 -13.69
C PRO A 105 -12.71 -11.65 -14.15
N TRP A 106 -12.71 -12.90 -14.56
CA TRP A 106 -11.48 -13.66 -14.83
C TRP A 106 -10.63 -13.07 -15.95
N VAL A 107 -11.25 -12.50 -16.99
CA VAL A 107 -10.51 -11.87 -18.10
C VAL A 107 -9.76 -10.64 -17.62
N SER A 108 -10.41 -9.80 -16.81
CA SER A 108 -9.78 -8.62 -16.21
C SER A 108 -8.70 -8.99 -15.20
N LEU A 109 -8.90 -10.07 -14.43
CA LEU A 109 -7.87 -10.61 -13.52
C LEU A 109 -6.66 -11.14 -14.29
N ALA A 110 -6.89 -11.92 -15.35
CA ALA A 110 -5.82 -12.46 -16.18
C ALA A 110 -5.01 -11.36 -16.87
N LEU A 111 -5.70 -10.31 -17.37
CA LEU A 111 -5.03 -9.16 -17.96
C LEU A 111 -4.16 -8.42 -16.93
N LEU A 112 -4.72 -8.09 -15.76
CA LEU A 112 -3.95 -7.41 -14.69
C LEU A 112 -2.75 -8.24 -14.24
N GLY A 113 -2.96 -9.54 -14.02
CA GLY A 113 -1.88 -10.44 -13.61
C GLY A 113 -0.81 -10.59 -14.69
N GLY A 114 -1.22 -10.71 -15.94
CA GLY A 114 -0.29 -10.81 -17.08
C GLY A 114 0.54 -9.53 -17.26
N VAL A 115 -0.10 -8.36 -17.18
CA VAL A 115 0.60 -7.06 -17.25
C VAL A 115 1.55 -6.90 -16.06
N ALA A 116 1.12 -7.24 -14.85
CA ALA A 116 1.98 -7.12 -13.67
C ALA A 116 3.18 -8.07 -13.74
N ALA A 117 2.97 -9.33 -14.14
CA ALA A 117 4.04 -10.30 -14.30
C ALA A 117 5.00 -9.90 -15.43
N GLY A 118 4.48 -9.48 -16.58
CA GLY A 118 5.30 -9.00 -17.69
C GLY A 118 6.13 -7.76 -17.32
N TRP A 119 5.52 -6.81 -16.60
CA TRP A 119 6.22 -5.65 -16.09
C TRP A 119 7.33 -6.02 -15.10
N TYR A 120 7.04 -6.94 -14.18
CA TYR A 120 8.03 -7.43 -13.23
C TYR A 120 9.24 -8.07 -13.92
N VAL A 121 8.99 -8.99 -14.87
CA VAL A 121 10.06 -9.65 -15.65
C VAL A 121 10.86 -8.63 -16.44
N PHE A 122 10.19 -7.68 -17.08
CA PHE A 122 10.85 -6.61 -17.84
C PHE A 122 11.78 -5.77 -16.95
N ILE A 123 11.28 -5.25 -15.84
CA ILE A 123 12.07 -4.42 -14.92
C ILE A 123 13.23 -5.20 -14.32
N SER A 124 12.99 -6.44 -13.88
CA SER A 124 14.05 -7.30 -13.30
C SER A 124 15.15 -7.66 -14.29
N SER A 125 14.84 -7.68 -15.58
CA SER A 125 15.85 -7.93 -16.63
C SER A 125 16.67 -6.71 -17.00
N VAL A 126 16.18 -5.50 -16.68
CA VAL A 126 16.90 -4.26 -16.98
C VAL A 126 17.96 -3.94 -15.92
N SER A 127 17.60 -3.96 -14.64
CA SER A 127 18.53 -3.69 -13.53
C SER A 127 17.84 -3.94 -12.18
N GLU A 128 18.61 -4.35 -11.17
CA GLU A 128 18.12 -4.42 -9.77
C GLU A 128 17.76 -3.03 -9.24
N THR A 129 18.50 -2.00 -9.62
CA THR A 129 18.20 -0.61 -9.23
C THR A 129 16.89 -0.11 -9.82
N ALA A 130 16.54 -0.48 -11.06
CA ALA A 130 15.28 -0.12 -11.71
C ALA A 130 14.05 -0.65 -10.95
N MET A 131 14.17 -1.78 -10.27
CA MET A 131 13.12 -2.29 -9.40
C MET A 131 12.90 -1.40 -8.17
N LEU A 132 13.99 -0.97 -7.51
CA LEU A 132 13.92 -0.06 -6.36
C LEU A 132 13.38 1.31 -6.76
N ASP A 133 13.79 1.83 -7.92
CA ASP A 133 13.28 3.09 -8.49
C ASP A 133 11.79 3.02 -8.80
N THR A 134 11.33 1.87 -9.29
CA THR A 134 9.90 1.63 -9.53
C THR A 134 9.10 1.62 -8.22
N LEU A 135 9.61 0.99 -7.18
CA LEU A 135 8.98 0.99 -5.85
C LEU A 135 8.93 2.40 -5.24
N SER A 136 10.00 3.16 -5.38
CA SER A 136 10.07 4.56 -4.93
C SER A 136 9.06 5.44 -5.69
N SER A 137 8.96 5.26 -7.00
CA SER A 137 7.97 5.96 -7.85
C SER A 137 6.52 5.63 -7.46
N LEU A 138 6.24 4.38 -7.08
CA LEU A 138 4.93 4.00 -6.53
C LEU A 138 4.61 4.76 -5.24
N GLY A 139 5.58 4.91 -4.33
CA GLY A 139 5.43 5.70 -3.11
C GLY A 139 5.05 7.15 -3.40
N ILE A 140 5.71 7.77 -4.38
CA ILE A 140 5.43 9.14 -4.84
C ILE A 140 4.00 9.25 -5.40
N LEU A 141 3.60 8.33 -6.27
CA LEU A 141 2.24 8.30 -6.84
C LEU A 141 1.16 8.13 -5.77
N VAL A 142 1.39 7.26 -4.80
CA VAL A 142 0.48 7.03 -3.67
C VAL A 142 0.37 8.30 -2.81
N ALA A 143 1.48 8.95 -2.49
CA ALA A 143 1.48 10.21 -1.74
C ALA A 143 0.70 11.31 -2.47
N PHE A 144 0.88 11.43 -3.79
CA PHE A 144 0.15 12.37 -4.64
C PHE A 144 -1.37 12.12 -4.61
N TYR A 145 -1.77 10.89 -4.89
CA TYR A 145 -3.17 10.49 -4.92
C TYR A 145 -3.87 10.67 -3.57
N TYR A 146 -3.25 10.26 -2.47
CA TYR A 146 -3.82 10.46 -1.14
C TYR A 146 -3.86 11.93 -0.70
N SER A 147 -2.88 12.74 -1.09
CA SER A 147 -2.90 14.18 -0.84
C SER A 147 -4.13 14.85 -1.50
N ILE A 148 -4.39 14.54 -2.76
CA ILE A 148 -5.57 15.04 -3.48
C ILE A 148 -6.86 14.55 -2.83
N THR A 149 -6.90 13.27 -2.45
CA THR A 149 -8.08 12.68 -1.81
C THR A 149 -8.38 13.35 -0.47
N GLY A 150 -7.36 13.66 0.33
CA GLY A 150 -7.52 14.38 1.59
C GLY A 150 -8.06 15.79 1.40
N VAL A 151 -7.54 16.53 0.42
CA VAL A 151 -8.07 17.87 0.06
C VAL A 151 -9.52 17.76 -0.43
N ALA A 152 -9.83 16.82 -1.30
CA ALA A 152 -11.18 16.59 -1.78
C ALA A 152 -12.15 16.25 -0.65
N CYS A 153 -11.72 15.48 0.34
CA CYS A 153 -12.51 15.17 1.54
C CYS A 153 -12.90 16.44 2.30
N VAL A 154 -11.93 17.33 2.55
CA VAL A 154 -12.20 18.60 3.26
C VAL A 154 -13.16 19.49 2.48
N VAL A 155 -12.97 19.62 1.17
CA VAL A 155 -13.83 20.42 0.29
C VAL A 155 -15.25 19.86 0.26
N TYR A 156 -15.39 18.54 0.13
CA TYR A 156 -16.70 17.87 0.07
C TYR A 156 -17.47 18.00 1.38
N TYR A 157 -16.81 17.79 2.51
CA TYR A 157 -17.44 17.82 3.84
C TYR A 157 -17.36 19.18 4.54
N ARG A 158 -17.00 20.26 3.85
CA ARG A 158 -16.84 21.61 4.43
C ARG A 158 -18.00 22.06 5.32
N LYS A 159 -19.24 21.70 5.00
CA LYS A 159 -20.42 22.01 5.81
C LYS A 159 -20.46 21.27 7.15
N HIS A 160 -19.86 20.06 7.22
CA HIS A 160 -19.79 19.28 8.46
C HIS A 160 -18.61 19.71 9.33
N VAL A 161 -17.55 20.25 8.72
CA VAL A 161 -16.39 20.81 9.44
C VAL A 161 -16.81 21.97 10.33
N THR A 162 -17.73 22.82 9.88
CA THR A 162 -18.23 23.97 10.64
C THR A 162 -19.36 23.66 11.62
N ALA A 163 -19.95 22.49 11.57
CA ALA A 163 -21.14 22.12 12.34
C ALA A 163 -20.84 21.58 13.74
N SER A 164 -19.62 21.05 14.00
CA SER A 164 -19.27 20.42 15.27
C SER A 164 -17.76 20.39 15.49
N VAL A 165 -17.31 20.52 16.76
CA VAL A 165 -15.88 20.39 17.14
C VAL A 165 -15.31 19.03 16.73
N LYS A 166 -16.08 17.94 16.87
CA LYS A 166 -15.66 16.61 16.39
C LYS A 166 -15.54 16.55 14.86
N GLY A 167 -16.46 17.21 14.15
CA GLY A 167 -16.39 17.35 12.69
C GLY A 167 -15.17 18.17 12.27
N PHE A 168 -14.88 19.26 12.97
CA PHE A 168 -13.69 20.07 12.71
C PHE A 168 -12.39 19.27 12.87
N LEU A 169 -12.23 18.51 13.96
CA LEU A 169 -11.02 17.72 14.20
C LEU A 169 -10.87 16.53 13.24
N LEU A 170 -11.93 15.74 13.07
CA LEU A 170 -11.85 14.48 12.30
C LEU A 170 -11.93 14.69 10.79
N VAL A 171 -12.71 15.65 10.32
CA VAL A 171 -12.97 15.88 8.89
C VAL A 171 -12.22 17.10 8.35
N GLY A 172 -11.89 18.05 9.20
CA GLY A 172 -11.08 19.23 8.86
C GLY A 172 -9.59 19.00 9.09
N VAL A 173 -9.19 18.98 10.36
CA VAL A 173 -7.77 18.99 10.77
C VAL A 173 -7.06 17.69 10.35
N GLY A 174 -7.67 16.54 10.58
CA GLY A 174 -7.06 15.23 10.25
C GLY A 174 -6.66 15.10 8.79
N PRO A 175 -7.59 15.22 7.83
CA PRO A 175 -7.27 15.14 6.40
C PRO A 175 -6.32 16.24 5.91
N VAL A 176 -6.38 17.47 6.47
CA VAL A 176 -5.45 18.55 6.11
C VAL A 176 -4.03 18.20 6.55
N LEU A 177 -3.83 17.80 7.81
CA LEU A 177 -2.51 17.41 8.31
C LEU A 177 -1.95 16.21 7.53
N GLY A 178 -2.79 15.21 7.24
CA GLY A 178 -2.41 14.07 6.41
C GLY A 178 -1.99 14.49 5.01
N SER A 179 -2.78 15.36 4.35
CA SER A 179 -2.48 15.86 3.00
C SER A 179 -1.19 16.69 2.96
N VAL A 180 -0.97 17.56 3.95
CA VAL A 180 0.25 18.38 4.05
C VAL A 180 1.47 17.49 4.31
N GLY A 181 1.36 16.52 5.21
CA GLY A 181 2.44 15.56 5.48
C GLY A 181 2.82 14.74 4.24
N LEU A 182 1.82 14.24 3.51
CA LEU A 182 2.06 13.49 2.27
C LEU A 182 2.59 14.38 1.15
N ALA A 183 2.12 15.62 1.02
CA ALA A 183 2.66 16.59 0.08
C ALA A 183 4.12 16.95 0.39
N PHE A 184 4.47 17.07 1.67
CA PHE A 184 5.86 17.27 2.10
C PHE A 184 6.73 16.06 1.72
N MET A 185 6.28 14.83 2.02
CA MET A 185 6.99 13.60 1.63
C MET A 185 7.14 13.48 0.12
N LEU A 186 6.13 13.90 -0.65
CA LEU A 186 6.19 13.94 -2.11
C LEU A 186 7.30 14.89 -2.59
N VAL A 187 7.39 16.10 -2.02
CA VAL A 187 8.44 17.07 -2.39
C VAL A 187 9.84 16.55 -2.04
N VAL A 188 9.98 15.92 -0.88
CA VAL A 188 11.25 15.29 -0.47
C VAL A 188 11.60 14.13 -1.40
N GLY A 189 10.65 13.24 -1.70
CA GLY A 189 10.89 12.09 -2.57
C GLY A 189 11.19 12.43 -4.04
N ILE A 190 10.77 13.60 -4.54
CA ILE A 190 11.14 14.08 -5.89
C ILE A 190 12.57 14.65 -5.90
N ARG A 191 13.06 15.10 -4.75
CA ARG A 191 14.39 15.72 -4.63
C ARG A 191 15.50 14.73 -4.28
N SER A 192 15.15 13.55 -3.77
CA SER A 192 16.08 12.45 -3.46
C SER A 192 16.36 11.60 -4.69
#